data_35d3a308372d56804933b3099edead7f
#
_entry.id   35d3a308372d56804933b3099edead7f
#
_cell.length_a   1.000
_cell.length_b   1.000
_cell.length_c   1.000
_cell.angle_alpha   90.00
_cell.angle_beta   90.00
_cell.angle_gamma   90.00
#
_symmetry.space_group_name_H-M   'P 1'
#
loop_
_entity.id
_entity.type
_entity.pdbx_description
1 polymer ?
#
loop_
_entity_poly.entity_id
_entity_poly.type
_entity_poly.pdbx_seq_one_letter_code
_entity_poly.pdbx_strand_id
1 'polypeptide(L)'
;MIDIIKDYDSQPAFADFLPGIAGENGIPAWCFFVNRGQGVASFGTRDKDHPIMEFRPAHTAWQDVQTKGFRTFLKYHGHVSELFVNARDKQMLLGANSLTLHCRETDAPVRAQVQYFILPNACVGALARALTIENTDDGVLDLEVLDGLPAIVPY
;
A
#
# COMPACT_ATOMS: atom_id res chain seq x y z
N MET A 1 -19.78 0.70 -3.45
CA MET A 1 -19.67 -0.46 -2.52
C MET A 1 -18.20 -0.55 -2.15
N ILE A 2 -17.91 -0.77 -0.87
CA ILE A 2 -16.53 -0.97 -0.37
C ILE A 2 -16.56 -2.31 0.37
N ASP A 3 -15.68 -3.22 -0.04
CA ASP A 3 -15.50 -4.49 0.63
C ASP A 3 -14.44 -4.33 1.72
N ILE A 4 -14.71 -4.84 2.93
CA ILE A 4 -13.82 -4.72 4.08
C ILE A 4 -13.35 -6.12 4.47
N ILE A 5 -12.05 -6.33 4.40
CA ILE A 5 -11.38 -7.57 4.80
C ILE A 5 -10.62 -7.30 6.09
N LYS A 6 -11.09 -7.91 7.18
CA LYS A 6 -10.42 -7.83 8.48
C LYS A 6 -9.27 -8.82 8.55
N ASP A 7 -8.20 -8.44 9.25
CA ASP A 7 -6.99 -9.25 9.41
C ASP A 7 -6.53 -9.86 8.08
N TYR A 8 -6.45 -8.99 7.07
CA TYR A 8 -6.28 -9.38 5.66
C TYR A 8 -5.08 -10.29 5.40
N ASP A 9 -3.99 -10.13 6.15
CA ASP A 9 -2.78 -10.93 6.02
C ASP A 9 -2.88 -12.32 6.67
N SER A 10 -3.92 -12.56 7.46
CA SER A 10 -4.28 -13.87 8.04
C SER A 10 -5.31 -14.63 7.19
N GLN A 11 -5.85 -13.98 6.15
CA GLN A 11 -6.78 -14.63 5.23
C GLN A 11 -6.02 -15.50 4.19
N PRO A 12 -6.70 -16.45 3.53
CA PRO A 12 -6.11 -17.15 2.40
C PRO A 12 -5.52 -16.18 1.37
N ALA A 13 -4.36 -16.53 0.81
CA ALA A 13 -3.66 -15.68 -0.13
C ALA A 13 -4.54 -15.36 -1.35
N PHE A 14 -4.71 -14.08 -1.64
CA PHE A 14 -5.36 -13.62 -2.87
C PHE A 14 -4.59 -12.45 -3.48
N ALA A 15 -4.85 -12.22 -4.75
CA ALA A 15 -4.31 -11.10 -5.51
C ALA A 15 -5.37 -10.58 -6.47
N ASP A 16 -5.35 -9.28 -6.72
CA ASP A 16 -6.28 -8.64 -7.65
C ASP A 16 -5.67 -7.37 -8.24
N PHE A 17 -6.38 -6.76 -9.18
CA PHE A 17 -6.00 -5.53 -9.84
C PHE A 17 -6.89 -4.38 -9.43
N LEU A 18 -6.28 -3.23 -9.15
CA LEU A 18 -6.97 -1.95 -9.04
C LEU A 18 -6.80 -1.21 -10.38
N PRO A 19 -7.85 -1.15 -11.21
CA PRO A 19 -7.80 -0.41 -12.46
C PRO A 19 -8.05 1.08 -12.25
N GLY A 20 -7.61 1.90 -13.19
CA GLY A 20 -7.90 3.32 -13.22
C GLY A 20 -7.52 3.99 -14.53
N ILE A 21 -7.88 5.26 -14.63
CA ILE A 21 -7.53 6.12 -15.75
C ILE A 21 -6.61 7.22 -15.22
N ALA A 22 -5.39 7.22 -15.69
CA ALA A 22 -4.33 8.11 -15.22
C ALA A 22 -4.21 9.37 -16.08
N GLY A 23 -4.02 10.51 -15.40
CA GLY A 23 -3.73 11.79 -16.04
C GLY A 23 -4.87 12.38 -16.86
N GLU A 24 -4.64 13.58 -17.36
CA GLU A 24 -5.59 14.30 -18.25
C GLU A 24 -5.73 13.65 -19.63
N ASN A 25 -4.73 12.91 -20.08
CA ASN A 25 -4.74 12.20 -21.36
C ASN A 25 -5.44 10.83 -21.29
N GLY A 26 -6.00 10.45 -20.16
CA GLY A 26 -6.81 9.25 -20.03
C GLY A 26 -6.05 7.94 -20.25
N ILE A 27 -4.83 7.81 -19.73
CA ILE A 27 -4.00 6.62 -19.88
C ILE A 27 -4.56 5.50 -18.99
N PRO A 28 -4.96 4.35 -19.55
CA PRO A 28 -5.32 3.19 -18.73
C PRO A 28 -4.13 2.78 -17.85
N ALA A 29 -4.37 2.60 -16.57
CA ALA A 29 -3.35 2.20 -15.61
C ALA A 29 -3.91 1.14 -14.66
N TRP A 30 -3.02 0.38 -14.07
CA TRP A 30 -3.37 -0.68 -13.13
C TRP A 30 -2.36 -0.74 -11.98
N CYS A 31 -2.85 -1.21 -10.86
CA CYS A 31 -2.04 -1.55 -9.70
C CYS A 31 -2.39 -2.98 -9.28
N PHE A 32 -1.40 -3.86 -9.23
CA PHE A 32 -1.54 -5.24 -8.80
C PHE A 32 -1.22 -5.33 -7.31
N PHE A 33 -2.14 -5.88 -6.54
CA PHE A 33 -2.00 -5.98 -5.10
C PHE A 33 -2.31 -7.38 -4.58
N VAL A 34 -1.80 -7.65 -3.39
CA VAL A 34 -2.00 -8.90 -2.64
C VAL A 34 -2.41 -8.58 -1.21
N ASN A 35 -3.00 -9.54 -0.52
CA ASN A 35 -3.42 -9.37 0.88
C ASN A 35 -2.27 -9.59 1.88
N ARG A 36 -1.12 -8.95 1.67
CA ARG A 36 0.04 -9.05 2.56
C ARG A 36 0.86 -7.77 2.54
N GLY A 37 1.57 -7.48 3.64
CA GLY A 37 2.37 -6.26 3.76
C GLY A 37 1.55 -5.01 3.52
N GLN A 38 2.04 -4.09 2.71
CA GLN A 38 1.29 -2.90 2.31
C GLN A 38 0.58 -3.05 0.95
N GLY A 39 0.30 -4.27 0.54
CA GLY A 39 -0.61 -4.64 -0.55
C GLY A 39 0.01 -4.57 -1.94
N VAL A 40 0.51 -3.41 -2.37
CA VAL A 40 0.93 -3.18 -3.75
C VAL A 40 2.23 -3.89 -4.08
N ALA A 41 2.18 -4.77 -5.09
CA ALA A 41 3.29 -5.58 -5.54
C ALA A 41 3.83 -5.18 -6.92
N SER A 42 2.99 -4.56 -7.76
CA SER A 42 3.38 -4.08 -9.10
C SER A 42 2.39 -3.03 -9.59
N PHE A 43 2.76 -2.25 -10.56
CA PHE A 43 1.88 -1.31 -11.25
C PHE A 43 2.40 -1.00 -12.65
N GLY A 44 1.50 -0.58 -13.52
CA GLY A 44 1.82 -0.30 -14.91
C GLY A 44 0.70 0.40 -15.65
N THR A 45 0.85 0.46 -16.97
CA THR A 45 -0.10 1.10 -17.87
C THR A 45 -0.66 0.08 -18.86
N ARG A 46 -1.83 0.37 -19.47
CA ARG A 46 -2.49 -0.41 -20.51
C ARG A 46 -2.82 -1.84 -20.09
N ASP A 47 -1.83 -2.73 -20.10
CA ASP A 47 -1.96 -4.15 -19.80
C ASP A 47 -0.73 -4.69 -19.03
N LYS A 48 -0.74 -5.98 -18.71
CA LYS A 48 0.33 -6.65 -17.95
C LYS A 48 1.70 -6.64 -18.64
N ASP A 49 1.75 -6.37 -19.94
CA ASP A 49 3.00 -6.35 -20.73
C ASP A 49 3.63 -4.94 -20.78
N HIS A 50 3.01 -3.97 -20.08
CA HIS A 50 3.50 -2.59 -19.94
C HIS A 50 3.65 -2.20 -18.45
N PRO A 51 4.38 -3.01 -17.64
CA PRO A 51 4.60 -2.67 -16.24
C PRO A 51 5.64 -1.54 -16.11
N ILE A 52 5.43 -0.66 -15.11
CA ILE A 52 6.44 0.30 -14.65
C ILE A 52 7.31 -0.39 -13.59
N MET A 53 6.68 -1.16 -12.71
CA MET A 53 7.33 -2.05 -11.76
C MET A 53 7.05 -3.49 -12.17
N GLU A 54 8.09 -4.33 -12.26
CA GLU A 54 8.02 -5.71 -12.73
C GLU A 54 6.77 -6.45 -12.22
N PHE A 55 6.00 -7.01 -13.17
CA PHE A 55 4.85 -7.85 -12.85
C PHE A 55 5.29 -9.29 -12.59
N ARG A 56 4.91 -9.83 -11.45
CA ARG A 56 5.22 -11.20 -11.03
C ARG A 56 3.94 -12.00 -10.81
N PRO A 57 3.99 -13.33 -10.99
CA PRO A 57 2.87 -14.19 -10.64
C PRO A 57 2.40 -14.01 -9.21
N ALA A 58 1.10 -14.17 -8.98
CA ALA A 58 0.46 -13.85 -7.70
C ALA A 58 1.13 -14.51 -6.47
N HIS A 59 1.55 -15.77 -6.58
CA HIS A 59 2.21 -16.47 -5.48
C HIS A 59 3.59 -15.87 -5.15
N THR A 60 4.37 -15.46 -6.16
CA THR A 60 5.67 -14.80 -5.98
C THR A 60 5.47 -13.39 -5.42
N ALA A 61 4.51 -12.64 -5.96
CA ALA A 61 4.16 -11.31 -5.48
C ALA A 61 3.74 -11.35 -4.00
N TRP A 62 2.92 -12.34 -3.62
CA TRP A 62 2.48 -12.53 -2.23
C TRP A 62 3.64 -12.84 -1.27
N GLN A 63 4.64 -13.61 -1.72
CA GLN A 63 5.83 -13.90 -0.93
C GLN A 63 6.75 -12.69 -0.79
N ASP A 64 6.93 -11.94 -1.87
CA ASP A 64 7.93 -10.88 -1.99
C ASP A 64 7.47 -9.50 -1.49
N VAL A 65 6.15 -9.23 -1.45
CA VAL A 65 5.60 -7.89 -1.19
C VAL A 65 6.07 -7.28 0.14
N GLN A 66 6.31 -8.11 1.15
CA GLN A 66 6.79 -7.64 2.46
C GLN A 66 8.21 -7.07 2.42
N THR A 67 9.02 -7.47 1.45
CA THR A 67 10.41 -7.04 1.32
C THR A 67 10.64 -6.14 0.10
N LYS A 68 9.86 -6.31 -0.96
CA LYS A 68 10.01 -5.59 -2.24
C LYS A 68 8.89 -4.57 -2.51
N GLY A 69 7.76 -4.66 -1.82
CA GLY A 69 6.67 -3.70 -1.89
C GLY A 69 6.95 -2.43 -1.08
N PHE A 70 5.95 -1.58 -0.97
CA PHE A 70 6.02 -0.39 -0.12
C PHE A 70 6.23 -0.77 1.34
N ARG A 71 7.10 -0.03 2.01
CA ARG A 71 7.43 -0.21 3.41
C ARG A 71 7.46 1.13 4.12
N THR A 72 7.03 1.15 5.38
CA THR A 72 7.05 2.34 6.23
C THR A 72 7.64 1.97 7.57
N PHE A 73 8.69 2.65 7.97
CA PHE A 73 9.33 2.49 9.26
C PHE A 73 9.06 3.70 10.13
N LEU A 74 8.76 3.45 11.40
CA LEU A 74 8.65 4.47 12.44
C LEU A 74 9.78 4.29 13.43
N LYS A 75 10.34 5.41 13.90
CA LYS A 75 11.19 5.42 15.08
C LYS A 75 10.53 6.24 16.16
N TYR A 76 10.28 5.62 17.30
CA TYR A 76 9.63 6.18 18.47
C TYR A 76 10.40 5.80 19.72
N HIS A 77 10.80 6.78 20.54
CA HIS A 77 11.65 6.57 21.73
C HIS A 77 12.89 5.71 21.48
N GLY A 78 13.53 5.87 20.30
CA GLY A 78 14.71 5.10 19.92
C GLY A 78 14.44 3.67 19.41
N HIS A 79 13.20 3.20 19.50
CA HIS A 79 12.78 1.92 18.92
C HIS A 79 12.29 2.10 17.49
N VAL A 80 12.73 1.20 16.60
CA VAL A 80 12.30 1.18 15.19
C VAL A 80 11.33 0.04 14.98
N SER A 81 10.14 0.36 14.44
CA SER A 81 9.13 -0.62 14.03
C SER A 81 8.73 -0.41 12.58
N GLU A 82 8.25 -1.47 11.94
CA GLU A 82 7.69 -1.41 10.60
C GLU A 82 6.16 -1.44 10.69
N LEU A 83 5.49 -0.42 10.11
CA LEU A 83 4.03 -0.34 10.05
C LEU A 83 3.44 -1.55 9.34
N PHE A 84 2.26 -1.98 9.78
CA PHE A 84 1.48 -3.12 9.26
C PHE A 84 2.09 -4.50 9.53
N VAL A 85 3.28 -4.61 10.11
CA VAL A 85 3.89 -5.91 10.44
C VAL A 85 3.36 -6.44 11.77
N ASN A 86 3.68 -5.77 12.89
CA ASN A 86 3.25 -6.16 14.23
C ASN A 86 2.02 -5.38 14.71
N ALA A 87 1.18 -4.95 13.78
CA ALA A 87 0.03 -4.12 14.05
C ALA A 87 -1.22 -4.94 14.40
N ARG A 88 -2.16 -4.30 15.08
CA ARG A 88 -3.51 -4.82 15.39
C ARG A 88 -4.55 -4.16 14.50
N ASP A 89 -5.76 -4.71 14.50
CA ASP A 89 -6.93 -4.16 13.81
C ASP A 89 -6.64 -3.91 12.31
N LYS A 90 -5.88 -4.82 11.69
CA LYS A 90 -5.53 -4.70 10.27
C LYS A 90 -6.77 -4.88 9.41
N GLN A 91 -7.00 -3.93 8.52
CA GLN A 91 -8.12 -3.96 7.58
C GLN A 91 -7.63 -3.58 6.18
N MET A 92 -8.20 -4.25 5.20
CA MET A 92 -8.05 -3.92 3.78
C MET A 92 -9.42 -3.57 3.22
N LEU A 93 -9.55 -2.36 2.70
CA LEU A 93 -10.76 -1.83 2.12
C LEU A 93 -10.58 -1.74 0.60
N LEU A 94 -11.44 -2.45 -0.12
CA LEU A 94 -11.43 -2.50 -1.57
C LEU A 94 -12.58 -1.66 -2.12
N GLY A 95 -12.24 -0.52 -2.69
CA GLY A 95 -13.16 0.32 -3.45
C GLY A 95 -13.08 0.02 -4.95
N ALA A 96 -13.97 0.64 -5.74
CA ALA A 96 -13.95 0.48 -7.19
C ALA A 96 -12.64 0.98 -7.84
N ASN A 97 -12.00 1.99 -7.24
CA ASN A 97 -10.82 2.66 -7.76
C ASN A 97 -9.80 3.01 -6.65
N SER A 98 -9.91 2.38 -5.49
CA SER A 98 -9.00 2.62 -4.36
C SER A 98 -8.79 1.35 -3.53
N LEU A 99 -7.58 1.17 -3.08
CA LEU A 99 -7.18 0.20 -2.07
C LEU A 99 -6.73 0.97 -0.84
N THR A 100 -7.35 0.70 0.31
CA THR A 100 -6.97 1.34 1.57
C THR A 100 -6.64 0.30 2.62
N LEU A 101 -5.52 0.48 3.31
CA LEU A 101 -5.11 -0.36 4.43
C LEU A 101 -5.15 0.46 5.71
N HIS A 102 -5.64 -0.14 6.77
CA HIS A 102 -5.64 0.43 8.11
C HIS A 102 -4.95 -0.50 9.09
N CYS A 103 -4.28 0.07 10.08
CA CYS A 103 -3.80 -0.66 11.23
C CYS A 103 -3.69 0.25 12.46
N ARG A 104 -3.56 -0.39 13.62
CA ARG A 104 -3.16 0.24 14.88
C ARG A 104 -1.84 -0.37 15.32
N GLU A 105 -0.83 0.46 15.47
CA GLU A 105 0.49 -0.01 15.89
C GLU A 105 0.49 -0.47 17.36
N THR A 106 1.37 -1.43 17.66
CA THR A 106 1.56 -1.93 19.01
C THR A 106 2.70 -1.24 19.74
N ASP A 107 3.72 -0.79 18.98
CA ASP A 107 4.97 -0.27 19.51
C ASP A 107 4.98 1.26 19.63
N ALA A 108 3.97 1.92 19.09
CA ALA A 108 3.76 3.37 19.19
C ALA A 108 2.26 3.69 19.26
N PRO A 109 1.87 4.77 19.95
CA PRO A 109 0.46 5.16 20.05
C PRO A 109 -0.02 5.83 18.76
N VAL A 110 0.02 5.09 17.67
CA VAL A 110 -0.41 5.58 16.36
C VAL A 110 -1.39 4.63 15.68
N ARG A 111 -2.27 5.23 14.90
CA ARG A 111 -3.05 4.58 13.87
C ARG A 111 -2.50 4.98 12.52
N ALA A 112 -2.33 4.00 11.63
CA ALA A 112 -1.83 4.26 10.29
C ALA A 112 -2.87 3.87 9.23
N GLN A 113 -2.91 4.68 8.17
CA GLN A 113 -3.69 4.41 6.96
C GLN A 113 -2.79 4.62 5.75
N VAL A 114 -2.85 3.67 4.82
CA VAL A 114 -2.27 3.82 3.49
C VAL A 114 -3.38 3.68 2.46
N GLN A 115 -3.47 4.64 1.55
CA GLN A 115 -4.43 4.60 0.44
C GLN A 115 -3.69 4.64 -0.90
N TYR A 116 -4.09 3.76 -1.81
CA TYR A 116 -3.62 3.72 -3.20
C TYR A 116 -4.76 4.00 -4.16
N PHE A 117 -4.48 4.81 -5.16
CA PHE A 117 -5.43 5.10 -6.25
C PHE A 117 -4.66 5.56 -7.48
N ILE A 118 -5.27 5.37 -8.65
CA ILE A 118 -4.75 5.92 -9.90
C ILE A 118 -5.19 7.38 -9.98
N LEU A 119 -4.23 8.29 -10.17
CA LEU A 119 -4.46 9.74 -10.16
C LEU A 119 -5.11 10.17 -11.49
N PRO A 120 -6.40 10.56 -11.50
CA PRO A 120 -7.08 11.04 -12.70
C PRO A 120 -6.87 12.56 -12.89
N ASN A 121 -7.10 13.05 -14.10
CA ASN A 121 -7.25 14.49 -14.43
C ASN A 121 -6.08 15.39 -13.97
N ALA A 122 -4.91 14.84 -13.74
CA ALA A 122 -3.69 15.59 -13.45
C ALA A 122 -2.83 15.69 -14.70
N CYS A 123 -1.94 16.67 -14.76
CA CYS A 123 -1.01 16.83 -15.89
C CYS A 123 -0.07 15.63 -16.09
N VAL A 124 0.03 14.74 -15.11
CA VAL A 124 0.79 13.48 -15.15
C VAL A 124 -0.09 12.30 -14.75
N GLY A 125 0.09 11.15 -15.41
CA GLY A 125 -0.47 9.90 -14.96
C GLY A 125 0.37 9.30 -13.84
N ALA A 126 -0.25 8.85 -12.74
CA ALA A 126 0.46 8.29 -11.60
C ALA A 126 -0.39 7.27 -10.84
N LEU A 127 0.29 6.30 -10.21
CA LEU A 127 -0.21 5.64 -9.02
C LEU A 127 0.10 6.54 -7.82
N ALA A 128 -0.94 7.03 -7.17
CA ALA A 128 -0.81 7.81 -5.94
C ALA A 128 -0.84 6.89 -4.71
N ARG A 129 0.01 7.19 -3.75
CA ARG A 129 0.01 6.58 -2.43
C ARG A 129 0.00 7.66 -1.37
N ALA A 130 -1.01 7.64 -0.51
CA ALA A 130 -1.16 8.55 0.60
C ALA A 130 -1.00 7.78 1.93
N LEU A 131 -0.02 8.14 2.72
CA LEU A 131 0.19 7.65 4.08
C LEU A 131 -0.34 8.69 5.07
N THR A 132 -1.22 8.24 5.97
CA THR A 132 -1.70 9.04 7.10
C THR A 132 -1.30 8.35 8.40
N ILE A 133 -0.66 9.09 9.30
CA ILE A 133 -0.32 8.64 10.64
C ILE A 133 -1.06 9.54 11.64
N GLU A 134 -1.89 8.95 12.46
CA GLU A 134 -2.69 9.62 13.47
C GLU A 134 -2.11 9.29 14.85
N ASN A 135 -1.83 10.33 15.64
CA ASN A 135 -1.50 10.17 17.05
C ASN A 135 -2.78 9.77 17.82
N THR A 136 -2.75 8.66 18.53
CA THR A 136 -3.87 8.16 19.34
C THR A 136 -3.73 8.49 20.82
N ASP A 137 -2.69 9.23 21.19
CA ASP A 137 -2.43 9.70 22.56
C ASP A 137 -2.78 11.20 22.67
N ASP A 138 -3.04 11.67 23.90
CA ASP A 138 -3.35 13.08 24.20
C ASP A 138 -2.10 13.98 24.17
N GLY A 139 -0.91 13.40 24.26
CA GLY A 139 0.37 14.09 24.29
C GLY A 139 0.94 14.38 22.90
N VAL A 140 2.02 15.18 22.87
CA VAL A 140 2.82 15.38 21.67
C VAL A 140 3.63 14.10 21.39
N LEU A 141 3.59 13.65 20.13
CA LEU A 141 4.31 12.49 19.65
C LEU A 141 5.45 12.94 18.73
N ASP A 142 6.68 12.60 19.11
CA ASP A 142 7.86 12.84 18.27
C ASP A 142 8.23 11.55 17.54
N LEU A 143 8.16 11.59 16.21
CA LEU A 143 8.36 10.44 15.34
C LEU A 143 9.35 10.76 14.21
N GLU A 144 10.26 9.82 13.93
CA GLU A 144 10.96 9.79 12.66
C GLU A 144 10.26 8.76 11.75
N VAL A 145 10.02 9.13 10.49
CA VAL A 145 9.32 8.28 9.50
C VAL A 145 10.21 8.09 8.28
N LEU A 146 10.38 6.83 7.87
CA LEU A 146 10.98 6.46 6.60
C LEU A 146 9.94 5.68 5.79
N ASP A 147 9.57 6.20 4.61
CA ASP A 147 8.50 5.65 3.79
C ASP A 147 8.89 5.55 2.33
N GLY A 148 8.49 4.46 1.67
CA GLY A 148 8.69 4.30 0.23
C GLY A 148 8.88 2.86 -0.24
N LEU A 149 9.40 2.73 -1.45
CA LEU A 149 9.81 1.47 -2.06
C LEU A 149 11.31 1.27 -1.82
N PRO A 150 11.75 0.10 -1.36
CA PRO A 150 13.17 -0.20 -1.19
C PRO A 150 13.91 -0.27 -2.54
N ALA A 151 13.21 -0.69 -3.59
CA ALA A 151 13.73 -0.71 -4.96
C ALA A 151 12.58 -0.70 -5.96
N ILE A 152 12.82 -0.10 -7.13
CA ILE A 152 11.97 -0.25 -8.31
C ILE A 152 12.77 -1.10 -9.29
N VAL A 153 12.23 -2.27 -9.63
CA VAL A 153 12.77 -3.12 -10.68
C VAL A 153 11.95 -2.81 -11.94
N PRO A 154 12.49 -2.05 -12.90
CA PRO A 154 11.80 -1.76 -14.15
C PRO A 154 11.73 -3.03 -15.00
N TYR A 155 10.75 -3.06 -15.86
CA TYR A 155 10.62 -4.11 -16.88
C TYR A 155 11.28 -3.68 -18.17
#